data_e03a0cbf58132136c224ef67e1c89de9
#
_entry.id   e03a0cbf58132136c224ef67e1c89de9
#
_cell.length_a   1.000
_cell.length_b   1.000
_cell.length_c   1.000
_cell.angle_alpha   90.00
_cell.angle_beta   90.00
_cell.angle_gamma   90.00
#
_symmetry.space_group_name_H-M   'P 1'
#
loop_
_entity.id
_entity.type
_entity.pdbx_description
1 polymer ?
#
loop_
_entity_poly.entity_id
_entity_poly.type
_entity_poly.pdbx_seq_one_letter_code
_entity_poly.pdbx_strand_id
1 'polypeptide(L)'
;GYFCPSCGTRIDSTLAAATESGPVVGPLPTSDPCVGPVRFIPGTMIHGRYRIIGLLGRGGMGEVYRADDLKLGQPVALKFLPSDVERDVGRLDRFLNEVRTALKVTHTNVCRVHDIGEVDGQHYLSMEYVDGEDLGSLLRRIGRLPGDKAVQIARQLCAGLAAAHEQGIIHRDLKPANVMIDGRGRAKITDFGLAGLAETIVGNEVRVGTPLYMAPEQARGEAVTTRSDIYSLGLVLYELFTGHRAFEGVAPTEQQSLRKESTPTHPSHHVQGLDPVVERTILRCLETDPSGRPQSVLSVAAALPGGDPLAAALAAGETPSPEMVADAGGTGGLHPAIGAALLAIVAVGLIAIAGYRDRFAVEGLVPLPKPPEALVVEAREILEIAGLEGDSVDSAHGFDYDYSQLEYLEAQEL
;
A
#
# COMPACT_ATOMS: atom_id res chain seq x y z
N GLY A 1 17.57 -2.58 39.58
CA GLY A 1 18.24 -2.07 38.37
C GLY A 1 17.23 -1.85 37.27
N TYR A 2 17.30 -0.74 36.63
CA TYR A 2 16.42 -0.43 35.48
C TYR A 2 17.07 -0.96 34.20
N PHE A 3 16.27 -1.52 33.32
CA PHE A 3 16.71 -2.00 32.00
C PHE A 3 16.03 -1.18 30.90
N CYS A 4 16.74 -0.92 29.81
CA CYS A 4 16.19 -0.26 28.64
C CYS A 4 15.09 -1.14 28.02
N PRO A 5 13.85 -0.66 27.85
CA PRO A 5 12.77 -1.46 27.31
C PRO A 5 12.92 -1.82 25.83
N SER A 6 13.82 -1.14 25.10
CA SER A 6 14.04 -1.38 23.67
C SER A 6 15.15 -2.38 23.36
N CYS A 7 16.21 -2.45 24.19
CA CYS A 7 17.38 -3.30 23.93
C CYS A 7 17.79 -4.21 25.08
N GLY A 8 17.13 -4.14 26.26
CA GLY A 8 17.43 -4.98 27.43
C GLY A 8 18.73 -4.64 28.17
N THR A 9 19.42 -3.56 27.82
CA THR A 9 20.69 -3.18 28.49
C THR A 9 20.43 -2.62 29.88
N ARG A 10 21.24 -3.05 30.88
CA ARG A 10 21.16 -2.58 32.26
C ARG A 10 21.62 -1.12 32.35
N ILE A 11 20.83 -0.25 33.00
CA ILE A 11 21.16 1.15 33.23
C ILE A 11 21.72 1.25 34.64
N ASP A 12 23.03 1.57 34.81
CA ASP A 12 23.63 1.78 36.09
C ASP A 12 23.27 3.13 36.70
N SER A 13 22.88 3.13 37.97
CA SER A 13 22.33 4.28 38.72
C SER A 13 23.37 5.30 39.17
N THR A 14 24.60 5.27 38.66
CA THR A 14 25.70 6.15 39.13
C THR A 14 25.74 7.54 38.52
N LEU A 15 24.79 7.89 37.64
CA LEU A 15 24.71 9.21 36.97
C LEU A 15 23.69 10.19 37.57
N ALA A 16 23.10 9.88 38.73
CA ALA A 16 22.02 10.69 39.35
C ALA A 16 22.50 11.69 40.44
N ALA A 17 23.80 11.94 40.58
CA ALA A 17 24.29 12.86 41.61
C ALA A 17 25.24 13.91 41.06
N ALA A 18 24.74 14.85 40.30
CA ALA A 18 25.37 16.17 40.04
C ALA A 18 24.38 17.14 39.42
N THR A 19 23.48 17.74 40.24
CA THR A 19 22.77 18.96 39.86
C THR A 19 22.71 19.89 41.05
N GLU A 20 23.63 20.83 41.10
CA GLU A 20 23.35 22.16 41.67
C GLU A 20 24.11 23.23 40.91
N SER A 21 23.36 24.28 40.54
CA SER A 21 23.70 25.65 40.17
C SER A 21 23.86 26.05 38.70
N GLY A 22 22.86 26.84 38.23
CA GLY A 22 23.03 27.98 37.33
C GLY A 22 22.47 27.81 35.91
N PRO A 23 21.76 28.82 35.35
CA PRO A 23 21.10 28.70 34.04
C PRO A 23 22.07 29.01 32.91
N VAL A 24 22.38 28.02 32.10
CA VAL A 24 22.97 28.20 30.76
C VAL A 24 22.04 27.56 29.77
N VAL A 25 21.38 28.40 28.98
CA VAL A 25 20.59 27.99 27.81
C VAL A 25 21.56 27.53 26.72
N GLY A 26 21.81 26.24 26.67
CA GLY A 26 22.46 25.56 25.55
C GLY A 26 21.47 24.57 24.90
N PRO A 27 21.61 24.24 23.61
CA PRO A 27 20.70 23.27 22.98
C PRO A 27 20.77 21.94 23.71
N LEU A 28 19.60 21.40 24.06
CA LEU A 28 19.43 20.09 24.71
C LEU A 28 20.14 19.02 23.88
N PRO A 29 21.09 18.25 24.47
CA PRO A 29 21.58 17.03 23.84
C PRO A 29 20.49 15.97 24.00
N THR A 30 19.76 15.65 22.94
CA THR A 30 18.97 14.44 22.83
C THR A 30 19.92 13.25 22.61
N SER A 31 20.68 12.89 23.61
CA SER A 31 21.46 11.66 23.62
C SER A 31 20.70 10.61 24.41
N ASP A 32 19.90 9.84 23.72
CA ASP A 32 19.41 8.54 24.20
C ASP A 32 20.65 7.65 24.40
N PRO A 33 20.97 7.18 25.60
CA PRO A 33 22.23 6.47 25.90
C PRO A 33 22.35 5.10 25.21
N CYS A 34 21.33 4.66 24.48
CA CYS A 34 21.33 3.42 23.70
C CYS A 34 21.73 3.61 22.22
N VAL A 35 21.99 4.85 21.77
CA VAL A 35 22.34 5.11 20.37
C VAL A 35 23.84 5.36 20.27
N GLY A 36 24.59 4.37 19.79
CA GLY A 36 25.98 4.57 19.35
C GLY A 36 26.07 5.68 18.28
N PRO A 37 27.27 6.13 17.89
CA PRO A 37 27.43 7.24 16.97
C PRO A 37 26.61 7.00 15.69
N VAL A 38 25.80 8.01 15.32
CA VAL A 38 25.01 8.00 14.09
C VAL A 38 26.00 8.06 12.92
N ARG A 39 25.87 7.15 11.95
CA ARG A 39 26.81 7.06 10.82
C ARG A 39 26.76 8.29 9.92
N PHE A 40 25.56 8.73 9.58
CA PHE A 40 25.34 9.89 8.72
C PHE A 40 24.63 11.00 9.49
N ILE A 41 25.26 12.18 9.52
CA ILE A 41 24.65 13.36 10.12
C ILE A 41 23.73 14.08 9.09
N PRO A 42 22.73 14.85 9.55
CA PRO A 42 21.92 15.68 8.66
C PRO A 42 22.78 16.56 7.74
N GLY A 43 22.39 16.62 6.46
CA GLY A 43 23.14 17.32 5.42
C GLY A 43 24.17 16.48 4.69
N THR A 44 24.52 15.26 5.16
CA THR A 44 25.43 14.36 4.45
C THR A 44 24.86 14.03 3.06
N MET A 45 25.73 14.09 2.04
CA MET A 45 25.38 13.77 0.66
C MET A 45 25.82 12.36 0.30
N ILE A 46 24.91 11.52 -0.14
CA ILE A 46 25.17 10.18 -0.67
C ILE A 46 25.12 10.24 -2.20
N HIS A 47 26.24 9.93 -2.85
CA HIS A 47 26.43 9.95 -4.32
C HIS A 47 26.01 11.27 -5.01
N GLY A 48 26.04 12.41 -4.30
CA GLY A 48 25.57 13.68 -4.87
C GLY A 48 24.07 13.72 -5.19
N ARG A 49 23.33 12.66 -4.83
CA ARG A 49 21.91 12.49 -5.14
C ARG A 49 21.02 12.60 -3.91
N TYR A 50 21.36 11.89 -2.83
CA TYR A 50 20.53 11.84 -1.64
C TYR A 50 21.11 12.69 -0.53
N ARG A 51 20.33 13.65 -0.05
CA ARG A 51 20.67 14.48 1.10
C ARG A 51 20.02 13.90 2.35
N ILE A 52 20.81 13.42 3.29
CA ILE A 52 20.32 12.90 4.57
C ILE A 52 19.64 14.02 5.37
N ILE A 53 18.44 13.73 5.84
CA ILE A 53 17.66 14.62 6.72
C ILE A 53 17.79 14.17 8.18
N GLY A 54 17.74 12.87 8.44
CA GLY A 54 17.88 12.33 9.80
C GLY A 54 17.68 10.83 9.86
N LEU A 55 18.06 10.24 10.99
CA LEU A 55 17.86 8.83 11.30
C LEU A 55 16.37 8.61 11.64
N LEU A 56 15.72 7.65 10.96
CA LEU A 56 14.36 7.20 11.26
C LEU A 56 14.34 6.05 12.26
N GLY A 57 15.32 5.14 12.17
CA GLY A 57 15.41 3.99 13.07
C GLY A 57 16.71 3.21 12.88
N ARG A 58 17.08 2.46 13.92
CA ARG A 58 18.23 1.55 13.94
C ARG A 58 17.79 0.23 14.56
N GLY A 59 18.15 -0.90 13.95
CA GLY A 59 17.82 -2.22 14.47
C GLY A 59 18.74 -3.31 13.91
N GLY A 60 18.40 -4.56 14.19
CA GLY A 60 19.17 -5.71 13.71
C GLY A 60 19.24 -5.83 12.18
N MET A 61 18.33 -5.17 11.45
CA MET A 61 18.30 -5.12 9.99
C MET A 61 18.97 -3.86 9.41
N GLY A 62 19.77 -3.14 10.21
CA GLY A 62 20.50 -1.95 9.78
C GLY A 62 19.90 -0.63 10.22
N GLU A 63 20.29 0.44 9.53
CA GLU A 63 19.88 1.82 9.81
C GLU A 63 19.00 2.34 8.69
N VAL A 64 17.93 3.05 9.05
CA VAL A 64 17.02 3.69 8.09
C VAL A 64 17.09 5.19 8.27
N TYR A 65 17.38 5.91 7.20
CA TYR A 65 17.47 7.37 7.18
C TYR A 65 16.37 7.97 6.29
N ARG A 66 15.78 9.08 6.73
CA ARG A 66 15.06 9.97 5.83
C ARG A 66 16.08 10.76 5.01
N ALA A 67 15.87 10.82 3.70
CA ALA A 67 16.68 11.62 2.79
C ALA A 67 15.80 12.31 1.75
N ASP A 68 16.32 13.39 1.14
CA ASP A 68 15.75 13.99 -0.06
C ASP A 68 16.49 13.45 -1.29
N ASP A 69 15.80 12.87 -2.24
CA ASP A 69 16.33 12.58 -3.57
C ASP A 69 16.33 13.87 -4.38
N LEU A 70 17.49 14.50 -4.51
CA LEU A 70 17.63 15.80 -5.20
C LEU A 70 17.42 15.66 -6.72
N LYS A 71 17.57 14.46 -7.28
CA LYS A 71 17.37 14.19 -8.70
C LYS A 71 15.88 14.07 -9.04
N LEU A 72 15.09 13.49 -8.15
CA LEU A 72 13.64 13.30 -8.34
C LEU A 72 12.81 14.36 -7.60
N GLY A 73 13.42 15.15 -6.70
CA GLY A 73 12.72 16.17 -5.91
C GLY A 73 11.71 15.62 -4.90
N GLN A 74 11.95 14.42 -4.37
CA GLN A 74 11.02 13.76 -3.45
C GLN A 74 11.73 13.18 -2.21
N PRO A 75 11.03 13.10 -1.05
CA PRO A 75 11.57 12.42 0.12
C PRO A 75 11.62 10.90 -0.12
N VAL A 76 12.67 10.26 0.40
CA VAL A 76 12.88 8.82 0.36
C VAL A 76 13.36 8.31 1.72
N ALA A 77 13.18 7.02 1.97
CA ALA A 77 13.85 6.30 3.05
C ALA A 77 15.06 5.53 2.48
N LEU A 78 16.22 5.69 3.08
CA LEU A 78 17.43 4.94 2.75
C LEU A 78 17.70 3.94 3.86
N LYS A 79 17.59 2.65 3.54
CA LYS A 79 17.87 1.55 4.49
C LYS A 79 19.24 0.96 4.18
N PHE A 80 20.18 1.15 5.09
CA PHE A 80 21.54 0.62 5.00
C PHE A 80 21.60 -0.79 5.60
N LEU A 81 22.28 -1.69 4.87
CA LEU A 81 22.44 -3.06 5.31
C LEU A 81 23.40 -3.17 6.51
N PRO A 82 23.21 -4.17 7.38
CA PRO A 82 24.19 -4.48 8.40
C PRO A 82 25.51 -4.97 7.77
N SER A 83 26.64 -4.60 8.39
CA SER A 83 27.98 -4.92 7.88
C SER A 83 28.31 -6.42 7.87
N ASP A 84 27.63 -7.22 8.66
CA ASP A 84 27.76 -8.68 8.69
C ASP A 84 27.16 -9.37 7.48
N VAL A 85 26.12 -8.79 6.89
CA VAL A 85 25.53 -9.26 5.62
C VAL A 85 26.49 -9.01 4.46
N GLU A 86 27.16 -7.87 4.44
CA GLU A 86 28.08 -7.47 3.38
C GLU A 86 29.37 -8.26 3.30
N ARG A 87 29.80 -8.80 4.46
CA ARG A 87 31.02 -9.64 4.53
C ARG A 87 30.84 -11.03 3.93
N ASP A 88 29.62 -11.48 3.74
CA ASP A 88 29.29 -12.79 3.17
C ASP A 88 28.71 -12.63 1.76
N VAL A 89 29.54 -12.90 0.74
CA VAL A 89 29.17 -12.75 -0.66
C VAL A 89 27.91 -13.56 -1.01
N GLY A 90 27.75 -14.76 -0.47
CA GLY A 90 26.59 -15.59 -0.76
C GLY A 90 25.30 -15.07 -0.11
N ARG A 91 25.41 -14.32 0.99
CA ARG A 91 24.26 -13.63 1.61
C ARG A 91 23.90 -12.38 0.83
N LEU A 92 24.89 -11.60 0.42
CA LEU A 92 24.69 -10.41 -0.38
C LEU A 92 24.01 -10.72 -1.71
N ASP A 93 24.46 -11.76 -2.43
CA ASP A 93 23.85 -12.17 -3.68
C ASP A 93 22.38 -12.60 -3.52
N ARG A 94 22.07 -13.34 -2.45
CA ARG A 94 20.69 -13.71 -2.14
C ARG A 94 19.84 -12.48 -1.85
N PHE A 95 20.34 -11.56 -1.03
CA PHE A 95 19.68 -10.29 -0.77
C PHE A 95 19.39 -9.50 -2.04
N LEU A 96 20.39 -9.31 -2.89
CA LEU A 96 20.23 -8.57 -4.15
C LEU A 96 19.17 -9.22 -5.06
N ASN A 97 19.08 -10.56 -5.05
CA ASN A 97 18.05 -11.27 -5.81
C ASN A 97 16.64 -11.11 -5.20
N GLU A 98 16.51 -11.15 -3.88
CA GLU A 98 15.23 -10.88 -3.20
C GLU A 98 14.76 -9.45 -3.44
N VAL A 99 15.67 -8.47 -3.34
CA VAL A 99 15.33 -7.07 -3.63
C VAL A 99 14.94 -6.87 -5.11
N ARG A 100 15.65 -7.48 -6.06
CA ARG A 100 15.26 -7.42 -7.49
C ARG A 100 13.85 -7.94 -7.71
N THR A 101 13.42 -8.91 -6.92
CA THR A 101 12.06 -9.43 -6.97
C THR A 101 11.09 -8.46 -6.30
N ALA A 102 11.45 -7.89 -5.14
CA ALA A 102 10.65 -6.90 -4.42
C ALA A 102 10.42 -5.61 -5.24
N LEU A 103 11.38 -5.20 -6.09
CA LEU A 103 11.23 -4.08 -7.03
C LEU A 103 10.05 -4.23 -7.99
N LYS A 104 9.58 -5.46 -8.26
CA LYS A 104 8.46 -5.75 -9.16
C LYS A 104 7.10 -5.48 -8.50
N VAL A 105 7.04 -5.46 -7.16
CA VAL A 105 5.78 -5.23 -6.45
C VAL A 105 5.44 -3.75 -6.47
N THR A 106 4.35 -3.43 -7.14
CA THR A 106 3.81 -2.06 -7.14
C THR A 106 2.35 -2.12 -6.71
N HIS A 107 2.07 -1.68 -5.48
CA HIS A 107 0.73 -1.64 -4.92
C HIS A 107 0.61 -0.49 -3.91
N THR A 108 -0.57 0.11 -3.76
CA THR A 108 -0.81 1.25 -2.87
C THR A 108 -0.54 0.93 -1.39
N ASN A 109 -0.72 -0.32 -0.99
CA ASN A 109 -0.53 -0.80 0.38
C ASN A 109 0.82 -1.53 0.58
N VAL A 110 1.76 -1.38 -0.36
CA VAL A 110 3.14 -1.85 -0.27
C VAL A 110 4.06 -0.66 -0.37
N CYS A 111 5.03 -0.55 0.53
CA CYS A 111 6.09 0.44 0.45
C CYS A 111 6.98 0.12 -0.76
N ARG A 112 7.01 1.02 -1.72
CA ARG A 112 7.73 0.81 -2.97
C ARG A 112 9.24 0.88 -2.76
N VAL A 113 9.98 -0.13 -3.20
CA VAL A 113 11.42 -0.05 -3.36
C VAL A 113 11.72 0.66 -4.67
N HIS A 114 12.61 1.66 -4.65
CA HIS A 114 12.94 2.46 -5.83
C HIS A 114 14.22 2.00 -6.49
N ASP A 115 15.27 1.75 -5.68
CA ASP A 115 16.61 1.52 -6.19
C ASP A 115 17.51 0.83 -5.15
N ILE A 116 18.62 0.27 -5.60
CA ILE A 116 19.71 -0.23 -4.79
C ILE A 116 20.94 0.60 -5.11
N GLY A 117 21.68 1.00 -4.11
CA GLY A 117 22.96 1.68 -4.27
C GLY A 117 24.02 1.13 -3.30
N GLU A 118 25.26 1.56 -3.51
CA GLU A 118 26.39 1.23 -2.66
C GLU A 118 27.19 2.51 -2.38
N VAL A 119 27.56 2.76 -1.12
CA VAL A 119 28.42 3.87 -0.71
C VAL A 119 29.44 3.37 0.31
N ASP A 120 30.71 3.67 0.08
CA ASP A 120 31.82 3.25 0.94
C ASP A 120 31.84 1.72 1.24
N GLY A 121 31.49 0.90 0.21
CA GLY A 121 31.42 -0.55 0.34
C GLY A 121 30.20 -1.05 1.09
N GLN A 122 29.19 -0.21 1.31
CA GLN A 122 27.95 -0.58 1.99
C GLN A 122 26.74 -0.37 1.11
N HIS A 123 25.94 -1.42 0.96
CA HIS A 123 24.72 -1.37 0.18
C HIS A 123 23.58 -0.69 0.95
N TYR A 124 22.74 0.03 0.21
CA TYR A 124 21.51 0.61 0.73
C TYR A 124 20.36 0.44 -0.26
N LEU A 125 19.15 0.39 0.29
CA LEU A 125 17.91 0.44 -0.47
C LEU A 125 17.35 1.85 -0.40
N SER A 126 16.98 2.41 -1.55
CA SER A 126 16.13 3.58 -1.63
C SER A 126 14.68 3.14 -1.76
N MET A 127 13.82 3.60 -0.89
CA MET A 127 12.41 3.24 -0.88
C MET A 127 11.52 4.45 -0.61
N GLU A 128 10.23 4.27 -0.83
CA GLU A 128 9.20 5.25 -0.52
C GLU A 128 9.29 5.69 0.94
N TYR A 129 9.35 7.00 1.18
CA TYR A 129 9.19 7.56 2.51
C TYR A 129 7.71 7.65 2.85
N VAL A 130 7.28 6.96 3.89
CA VAL A 130 5.91 7.03 4.41
C VAL A 130 5.90 8.03 5.57
N ASP A 131 5.22 9.15 5.37
CA ASP A 131 5.03 10.15 6.44
C ASP A 131 3.93 9.67 7.39
N GLY A 132 4.36 9.06 8.49
CA GLY A 132 3.46 8.41 9.44
C GLY A 132 4.20 7.69 10.56
N GLU A 133 3.51 6.80 11.24
CA GLU A 133 4.07 5.96 12.30
C GLU A 133 3.83 4.47 12.02
N ASP A 134 4.64 3.59 12.60
CA ASP A 134 4.39 2.16 12.51
C ASP A 134 3.19 1.74 13.37
N LEU A 135 2.49 0.69 12.93
CA LEU A 135 1.28 0.19 13.58
C LEU A 135 1.55 -0.24 15.03
N GLY A 136 2.73 -0.78 15.34
CA GLY A 136 3.09 -1.17 16.71
C GLY A 136 3.22 0.04 17.63
N SER A 137 3.80 1.14 17.17
CA SER A 137 3.88 2.41 17.90
C SER A 137 2.49 3.02 18.08
N LEU A 138 1.68 3.01 17.02
CA LEU A 138 0.29 3.46 17.07
C LEU A 138 -0.51 2.66 18.12
N LEU A 139 -0.48 1.33 18.09
CA LEU A 139 -1.22 0.48 19.02
C LEU A 139 -0.73 0.65 20.47
N ARG A 140 0.57 0.79 20.69
CA ARG A 140 1.10 1.10 22.05
C ARG A 140 0.57 2.42 22.58
N ARG A 141 0.34 3.41 21.74
CA ARG A 141 -0.12 4.75 22.11
C ARG A 141 -1.63 4.82 22.35
N ILE A 142 -2.44 4.13 21.53
CA ILE A 142 -3.91 4.23 21.58
C ILE A 142 -4.62 2.99 22.11
N GLY A 143 -3.88 1.90 22.34
CA GLY A 143 -4.42 0.59 22.73
C GLY A 143 -4.93 -0.19 21.50
N ARG A 144 -6.13 0.12 21.05
CA ARG A 144 -6.75 -0.53 19.87
C ARG A 144 -7.42 0.48 18.95
N LEU A 145 -7.63 0.08 17.72
CA LEU A 145 -8.37 0.89 16.74
C LEU A 145 -9.89 0.67 16.86
N PRO A 146 -10.73 1.67 16.51
CA PRO A 146 -12.15 1.47 16.28
C PRO A 146 -12.38 0.35 15.24
N GLY A 147 -13.46 -0.45 15.44
CA GLY A 147 -13.68 -1.67 14.67
C GLY A 147 -13.71 -1.46 13.15
N ASP A 148 -14.40 -0.42 12.68
CA ASP A 148 -14.47 -0.05 11.25
C ASP A 148 -13.09 0.33 10.67
N LYS A 149 -12.27 1.05 11.43
CA LYS A 149 -10.91 1.39 11.06
C LYS A 149 -9.98 0.17 11.06
N ALA A 150 -10.14 -0.71 12.05
CA ALA A 150 -9.40 -1.97 12.09
C ALA A 150 -9.73 -2.84 10.87
N VAL A 151 -11.01 -2.97 10.50
CA VAL A 151 -11.42 -3.68 9.28
C VAL A 151 -10.81 -3.03 8.02
N GLN A 152 -10.85 -1.71 7.92
CA GLN A 152 -10.27 -0.99 6.78
C GLN A 152 -8.78 -1.28 6.64
N ILE A 153 -8.00 -1.21 7.73
CA ILE A 153 -6.56 -1.49 7.72
C ILE A 153 -6.31 -2.97 7.44
N ALA A 154 -7.06 -3.88 8.06
CA ALA A 154 -6.95 -5.32 7.81
C ALA A 154 -7.10 -5.66 6.33
N ARG A 155 -8.08 -5.07 5.65
CA ARG A 155 -8.29 -5.27 4.20
C ARG A 155 -7.16 -4.68 3.37
N GLN A 156 -6.60 -3.54 3.76
CA GLN A 156 -5.44 -2.95 3.08
C GLN A 156 -4.20 -3.83 3.23
N LEU A 157 -3.97 -4.42 4.42
CA LEU A 157 -2.89 -5.39 4.63
C LEU A 157 -3.08 -6.61 3.75
N CYS A 158 -4.29 -7.15 3.70
CA CYS A 158 -4.60 -8.27 2.82
C CYS A 158 -4.33 -7.93 1.34
N ALA A 159 -4.74 -6.76 0.86
CA ALA A 159 -4.52 -6.35 -0.52
C ALA A 159 -3.03 -6.19 -0.86
N GLY A 160 -2.25 -5.56 0.02
CA GLY A 160 -0.80 -5.42 -0.15
C GLY A 160 -0.07 -6.75 -0.15
N LEU A 161 -0.43 -7.64 0.79
CA LEU A 161 0.19 -8.96 0.90
C LEU A 161 -0.18 -9.86 -0.28
N ALA A 162 -1.44 -9.80 -0.76
CA ALA A 162 -1.88 -10.53 -1.95
C ALA A 162 -1.09 -10.11 -3.19
N ALA A 163 -0.89 -8.81 -3.40
CA ALA A 163 -0.10 -8.30 -4.53
C ALA A 163 1.36 -8.80 -4.51
N ALA A 164 1.95 -8.98 -3.33
CA ALA A 164 3.29 -9.57 -3.20
C ALA A 164 3.25 -11.08 -3.49
N HIS A 165 2.27 -11.81 -2.96
CA HIS A 165 2.11 -13.25 -3.19
C HIS A 165 1.89 -13.60 -4.66
N GLU A 166 1.16 -12.77 -5.42
CA GLU A 166 0.98 -12.91 -6.87
C GLU A 166 2.31 -12.83 -7.65
N GLN A 167 3.28 -12.09 -7.12
CA GLN A 167 4.64 -12.03 -7.67
C GLN A 167 5.57 -13.10 -7.11
N GLY A 168 5.05 -14.07 -6.34
CA GLY A 168 5.82 -15.13 -5.70
C GLY A 168 6.67 -14.67 -4.52
N ILE A 169 6.37 -13.49 -3.94
CA ILE A 169 7.13 -12.92 -2.82
C ILE A 169 6.41 -13.24 -1.52
N ILE A 170 7.11 -13.86 -0.58
CA ILE A 170 6.67 -14.12 0.79
C ILE A 170 7.34 -13.10 1.71
N HIS A 171 6.58 -12.50 2.62
CA HIS A 171 7.08 -11.45 3.52
C HIS A 171 8.02 -12.01 4.60
N ARG A 172 7.66 -13.13 5.22
CA ARG A 172 8.40 -13.88 6.25
C ARG A 172 8.57 -13.18 7.61
N ASP A 173 8.47 -11.86 7.70
CA ASP A 173 8.61 -11.09 8.96
C ASP A 173 7.48 -10.06 9.10
N LEU A 174 6.24 -10.45 8.79
CA LEU A 174 5.09 -9.56 8.96
C LEU A 174 4.81 -9.35 10.46
N LYS A 175 4.86 -8.09 10.88
CA LYS A 175 4.63 -7.64 12.25
C LYS A 175 4.15 -6.19 12.27
N PRO A 176 3.55 -5.69 13.36
CA PRO A 176 3.06 -4.30 13.43
C PRO A 176 4.14 -3.25 13.14
N ALA A 177 5.41 -3.50 13.51
CA ALA A 177 6.52 -2.60 13.23
C ALA A 177 6.87 -2.48 11.72
N ASN A 178 6.47 -3.47 10.91
CA ASN A 178 6.66 -3.46 9.45
C ASN A 178 5.40 -3.01 8.69
N VAL A 179 4.46 -2.37 9.39
CA VAL A 179 3.26 -1.77 8.83
C VAL A 179 3.25 -0.29 9.16
N MET A 180 3.40 0.57 8.16
CA MET A 180 3.31 2.02 8.32
C MET A 180 1.89 2.50 8.11
N ILE A 181 1.44 3.41 8.98
CA ILE A 181 0.15 4.11 8.83
C ILE A 181 0.45 5.57 8.49
N ASP A 182 0.06 5.99 7.29
CA ASP A 182 0.30 7.36 6.83
C ASP A 182 -0.67 8.37 7.49
N GLY A 183 -0.41 9.67 7.34
CA GLY A 183 -1.23 10.75 7.89
C GLY A 183 -2.69 10.77 7.38
N ARG A 184 -3.03 9.93 6.39
CA ARG A 184 -4.41 9.73 5.88
C ARG A 184 -5.05 8.46 6.41
N GLY A 185 -4.38 7.71 7.28
CA GLY A 185 -4.85 6.44 7.83
C GLY A 185 -4.76 5.27 6.85
N ARG A 186 -3.89 5.33 5.83
CA ARG A 186 -3.65 4.23 4.91
C ARG A 186 -2.48 3.38 5.40
N ALA A 187 -2.64 2.06 5.34
CA ALA A 187 -1.59 1.12 5.69
C ALA A 187 -0.68 0.80 4.49
N LYS A 188 0.62 0.74 4.75
CA LYS A 188 1.63 0.26 3.81
C LYS A 188 2.53 -0.76 4.49
N ILE A 189 2.68 -1.92 3.88
CA ILE A 189 3.58 -2.97 4.35
C ILE A 189 4.99 -2.63 3.87
N THR A 190 5.97 -2.70 4.78
CA THR A 190 7.38 -2.44 4.51
C THR A 190 8.22 -3.71 4.66
N ASP A 191 9.46 -3.68 4.21
CA ASP A 191 10.47 -4.74 4.46
C ASP A 191 10.14 -6.11 3.85
N PHE A 192 9.48 -6.15 2.69
CA PHE A 192 9.25 -7.38 1.95
C PHE A 192 10.55 -8.08 1.54
N GLY A 193 10.62 -9.40 1.78
CA GLY A 193 11.71 -10.26 1.30
C GLY A 193 13.05 -10.10 2.03
N LEU A 194 13.17 -9.14 2.96
CA LEU A 194 14.44 -8.90 3.67
C LEU A 194 14.70 -9.89 4.81
N ALA A 195 13.71 -10.67 5.19
CA ALA A 195 13.81 -11.62 6.31
C ALA A 195 14.54 -12.92 5.96
N GLY A 196 14.62 -13.30 4.69
CA GLY A 196 15.41 -14.46 4.25
C GLY A 196 16.89 -14.35 4.61
N LEU A 197 17.39 -13.12 4.77
CA LEU A 197 18.73 -12.85 5.30
C LEU A 197 18.86 -13.18 6.79
N ALA A 198 17.83 -12.85 7.58
CA ALA A 198 17.85 -13.09 9.03
C ALA A 198 17.90 -14.59 9.34
N GLU A 199 17.22 -15.43 8.56
CA GLU A 199 17.25 -16.89 8.72
C GLU A 199 18.65 -17.48 8.45
N THR A 200 19.45 -16.84 7.61
CA THR A 200 20.78 -17.29 7.25
C THR A 200 21.87 -16.74 8.19
N ILE A 201 21.58 -15.66 8.94
CA ILE A 201 22.51 -15.06 9.91
C ILE A 201 22.73 -15.97 11.12
N VAL A 202 21.84 -16.92 11.34
CA VAL A 202 21.83 -17.72 12.56
C VAL A 202 22.17 -19.19 12.28
N GLY A 203 23.47 -19.45 12.10
CA GLY A 203 24.01 -20.75 12.51
C GLY A 203 23.95 -20.82 14.03
N ASN A 204 23.08 -21.66 14.57
CA ASN A 204 22.97 -22.16 15.95
C ASN A 204 22.92 -21.19 17.15
N GLU A 205 23.17 -19.89 17.03
CA GLU A 205 23.09 -18.98 18.18
C GLU A 205 22.32 -17.72 17.82
N VAL A 206 21.18 -17.50 18.48
CA VAL A 206 20.31 -16.31 18.46
C VAL A 206 19.60 -16.04 17.11
N ARG A 207 18.38 -16.54 16.97
CA ARG A 207 17.45 -16.17 15.89
C ARG A 207 17.13 -14.68 15.97
N VAL A 208 17.75 -13.89 15.07
CA VAL A 208 17.48 -12.46 14.92
C VAL A 208 16.20 -12.32 14.12
N GLY A 209 15.09 -12.16 14.78
CA GLY A 209 13.75 -11.89 14.31
C GLY A 209 12.87 -11.79 15.53
N THR A 210 11.77 -11.06 15.48
CA THR A 210 10.87 -11.01 16.64
C THR A 210 10.10 -12.34 16.64
N PRO A 211 10.44 -13.34 17.47
CA PRO A 211 9.81 -14.67 17.42
C PRO A 211 8.31 -14.61 17.70
N LEU A 212 7.84 -13.46 18.16
CA LEU A 212 6.45 -13.16 18.52
C LEU A 212 5.45 -13.24 17.36
N TYR A 213 5.88 -13.04 16.11
CA TYR A 213 4.98 -13.06 14.92
C TYR A 213 5.32 -14.18 13.93
N MET A 214 6.31 -15.02 14.28
CA MET A 214 6.78 -16.10 13.43
C MET A 214 5.77 -17.26 13.37
N ALA A 215 5.53 -17.84 12.21
CA ALA A 215 4.69 -19.00 12.08
C ALA A 215 5.34 -20.27 12.70
N PRO A 216 4.55 -21.27 13.17
CA PRO A 216 5.08 -22.47 13.79
C PRO A 216 6.05 -23.26 12.90
N GLU A 217 5.74 -23.43 11.62
CA GLU A 217 6.60 -24.09 10.64
C GLU A 217 7.90 -23.35 10.41
N GLN A 218 7.86 -22.03 10.36
CA GLN A 218 9.04 -21.16 10.25
C GLN A 218 9.93 -21.30 11.49
N ALA A 219 9.31 -21.34 12.68
CA ALA A 219 10.04 -21.55 13.94
C ALA A 219 10.71 -22.94 14.01
N ARG A 220 10.21 -23.95 13.29
CA ARG A 220 10.80 -25.28 13.16
C ARG A 220 11.85 -25.39 12.06
N GLY A 221 12.03 -24.33 11.24
CA GLY A 221 12.91 -24.36 10.08
C GLY A 221 12.36 -25.15 8.90
N GLU A 222 11.05 -25.35 8.87
CA GLU A 222 10.32 -26.00 7.76
C GLU A 222 10.08 -25.01 6.61
N ALA A 223 9.53 -25.50 5.50
CA ALA A 223 9.29 -24.68 4.32
C ALA A 223 8.32 -23.52 4.61
N VAL A 224 8.75 -22.28 4.40
CA VAL A 224 7.95 -21.07 4.53
C VAL A 224 7.15 -20.86 3.25
N THR A 225 5.85 -20.64 3.38
CA THR A 225 4.92 -20.45 2.28
C THR A 225 4.04 -19.20 2.49
N THR A 226 3.16 -18.88 1.56
CA THR A 226 2.14 -17.84 1.73
C THR A 226 1.24 -18.07 2.94
N ARG A 227 1.09 -19.36 3.37
CA ARG A 227 0.36 -19.72 4.59
C ARG A 227 1.07 -19.29 5.88
N SER A 228 2.40 -19.16 5.84
CA SER A 228 3.19 -18.62 6.96
C SER A 228 2.92 -17.13 7.14
N ASP A 229 2.84 -16.36 6.05
CA ASP A 229 2.44 -14.95 6.10
C ASP A 229 0.99 -14.77 6.58
N ILE A 230 0.09 -15.69 6.23
CA ILE A 230 -1.30 -15.68 6.73
C ILE A 230 -1.34 -15.88 8.25
N TYR A 231 -0.49 -16.73 8.81
CA TYR A 231 -0.38 -16.87 10.27
C TYR A 231 0.12 -15.57 10.92
N SER A 232 1.20 -14.99 10.40
CA SER A 232 1.74 -13.71 10.88
C SER A 232 0.71 -12.58 10.75
N LEU A 233 -0.06 -12.55 9.64
CA LEU A 233 -1.20 -11.64 9.45
C LEU A 233 -2.24 -11.87 10.56
N GLY A 234 -2.59 -13.12 10.88
CA GLY A 234 -3.51 -13.45 11.96
C GLY A 234 -3.09 -12.86 13.30
N LEU A 235 -1.78 -12.90 13.63
CA LEU A 235 -1.24 -12.28 14.84
C LEU A 235 -1.33 -10.74 14.82
N VAL A 236 -1.06 -10.13 13.66
CA VAL A 236 -1.20 -8.67 13.47
C VAL A 236 -2.67 -8.27 13.60
N LEU A 237 -3.59 -9.02 12.99
CA LEU A 237 -5.03 -8.76 13.09
C LEU A 237 -5.52 -8.93 14.54
N TYR A 238 -5.06 -9.95 15.25
CA TYR A 238 -5.39 -10.12 16.66
C TYR A 238 -5.04 -8.86 17.46
N GLU A 239 -3.81 -8.37 17.34
CA GLU A 239 -3.35 -7.16 18.05
C GLU A 239 -4.10 -5.90 17.57
N LEU A 240 -4.38 -5.79 16.28
CA LEU A 240 -5.11 -4.68 15.68
C LEU A 240 -6.53 -4.53 16.25
N PHE A 241 -7.24 -5.65 16.42
CA PHE A 241 -8.63 -5.64 16.89
C PHE A 241 -8.77 -5.64 18.42
N THR A 242 -7.81 -6.23 19.14
CA THR A 242 -7.91 -6.38 20.59
C THR A 242 -7.05 -5.38 21.36
N GLY A 243 -5.93 -4.90 20.78
CA GLY A 243 -4.89 -4.15 21.47
C GLY A 243 -3.96 -5.05 22.30
N HIS A 244 -4.16 -6.37 22.27
CA HIS A 244 -3.41 -7.38 23.01
C HIS A 244 -2.71 -8.34 22.06
N ARG A 245 -1.63 -8.98 22.51
CA ARG A 245 -0.98 -10.04 21.76
C ARG A 245 -1.71 -11.37 21.96
N ALA A 246 -1.77 -12.17 20.91
CA ALA A 246 -2.47 -13.48 20.96
C ALA A 246 -1.90 -14.43 22.03
N PHE A 247 -0.62 -14.28 22.37
CA PHE A 247 0.09 -15.09 23.37
C PHE A 247 0.80 -14.15 24.36
N GLU A 248 0.06 -13.61 25.31
CA GLU A 248 0.60 -12.75 26.39
C GLU A 248 1.07 -13.58 27.60
N GLY A 249 2.01 -13.02 28.36
CA GLY A 249 2.43 -13.56 29.67
C GLY A 249 3.50 -14.62 29.64
N VAL A 250 4.10 -14.95 28.49
CA VAL A 250 5.12 -16.00 28.35
C VAL A 250 6.42 -15.43 27.82
N ALA A 251 7.54 -15.90 28.36
CA ALA A 251 8.86 -15.51 27.86
C ALA A 251 9.00 -15.87 26.36
N PRO A 252 9.71 -15.06 25.56
CA PRO A 252 9.84 -15.28 24.11
C PRO A 252 10.33 -16.69 23.73
N THR A 253 11.15 -17.29 24.58
CA THR A 253 11.67 -18.67 24.42
C THR A 253 10.63 -19.75 24.71
N GLU A 254 9.71 -19.49 25.64
CA GLU A 254 8.63 -20.41 26.01
C GLU A 254 7.43 -20.27 25.08
N GLN A 255 7.23 -19.11 24.46
CA GLN A 255 6.16 -18.88 23.48
C GLN A 255 6.25 -19.81 22.26
N GLN A 256 7.46 -20.21 21.85
CA GLN A 256 7.63 -21.20 20.78
C GLN A 256 7.11 -22.58 21.17
N SER A 257 7.23 -22.98 22.43
CA SER A 257 6.71 -24.25 22.93
C SER A 257 5.18 -24.21 23.08
N LEU A 258 4.67 -23.09 23.58
CA LEU A 258 3.22 -22.90 23.78
C LEU A 258 2.44 -22.80 22.47
N ARG A 259 2.99 -22.22 21.42
CA ARG A 259 2.36 -22.21 20.09
C ARG A 259 2.18 -23.60 19.48
N LYS A 260 2.91 -24.60 19.97
CA LYS A 260 2.72 -26.00 19.57
C LYS A 260 1.55 -26.67 20.29
N GLU A 261 1.18 -26.20 21.48
CA GLU A 261 0.28 -26.90 22.38
C GLU A 261 -0.93 -26.07 22.86
N SER A 262 -0.91 -24.72 22.69
CA SER A 262 -1.98 -23.85 23.16
C SER A 262 -2.68 -23.09 22.05
N THR A 263 -4.00 -23.05 22.12
CA THR A 263 -4.83 -22.13 21.33
C THR A 263 -4.67 -20.71 21.87
N PRO A 264 -4.64 -19.68 21.01
CA PRO A 264 -4.62 -18.31 21.44
C PRO A 264 -5.88 -18.00 22.26
N THR A 265 -5.79 -17.07 23.20
CA THR A 265 -6.96 -16.55 23.91
C THR A 265 -7.98 -16.03 22.90
N HIS A 266 -9.26 -16.34 23.09
CA HIS A 266 -10.31 -15.84 22.19
C HIS A 266 -10.33 -14.30 22.19
N PRO A 267 -10.29 -13.62 21.03
CA PRO A 267 -10.36 -12.17 20.92
C PRO A 267 -11.54 -11.54 21.69
N SER A 268 -12.69 -12.21 21.74
CA SER A 268 -13.89 -11.81 22.47
C SER A 268 -13.69 -11.70 23.98
N HIS A 269 -12.69 -12.34 24.57
CA HIS A 269 -12.32 -12.17 25.98
C HIS A 269 -11.74 -10.78 26.27
N HIS A 270 -11.07 -10.17 25.30
CA HIS A 270 -10.49 -8.83 25.43
C HIS A 270 -11.45 -7.73 25.00
N VAL A 271 -12.33 -8.01 24.02
CA VAL A 271 -13.21 -7.03 23.41
C VAL A 271 -14.65 -7.53 23.37
N GLN A 272 -15.47 -7.02 24.30
CA GLN A 272 -16.90 -7.29 24.28
C GLN A 272 -17.53 -6.71 23.00
N GLY A 273 -18.35 -7.52 22.30
CA GLY A 273 -19.03 -7.11 21.08
C GLY A 273 -18.14 -7.12 19.82
N LEU A 274 -17.00 -7.79 19.85
CA LEU A 274 -16.25 -8.06 18.63
C LEU A 274 -17.12 -8.88 17.67
N ASP A 275 -17.11 -8.49 16.39
CA ASP A 275 -17.84 -9.22 15.35
C ASP A 275 -17.38 -10.69 15.31
N PRO A 276 -18.29 -11.66 15.47
CA PRO A 276 -17.94 -13.08 15.45
C PRO A 276 -17.27 -13.55 14.15
N VAL A 277 -17.52 -12.84 13.05
CA VAL A 277 -16.86 -13.11 11.75
C VAL A 277 -15.40 -12.74 11.81
N VAL A 278 -15.06 -11.58 12.40
CA VAL A 278 -13.68 -11.15 12.62
C VAL A 278 -12.94 -12.15 13.50
N GLU A 279 -13.53 -12.52 14.64
CA GLU A 279 -12.93 -13.48 15.57
C GLU A 279 -12.64 -14.81 14.89
N ARG A 280 -13.61 -15.38 14.18
CA ARG A 280 -13.44 -16.64 13.45
C ARG A 280 -12.35 -16.55 12.40
N THR A 281 -12.29 -15.43 11.67
CA THR A 281 -11.27 -15.21 10.63
C THR A 281 -9.88 -15.15 11.24
N ILE A 282 -9.71 -14.43 12.35
CA ILE A 282 -8.44 -14.36 13.08
C ILE A 282 -8.01 -15.75 13.56
N LEU A 283 -8.89 -16.46 14.24
CA LEU A 283 -8.58 -17.80 14.78
C LEU A 283 -8.22 -18.80 13.68
N ARG A 284 -8.91 -18.74 12.53
CA ARG A 284 -8.59 -19.60 11.37
C ARG A 284 -7.21 -19.26 10.77
N CYS A 285 -6.79 -18.01 10.78
CA CYS A 285 -5.42 -17.65 10.37
C CYS A 285 -4.37 -18.22 11.32
N LEU A 286 -4.70 -18.37 12.61
CA LEU A 286 -3.81 -18.83 13.67
C LEU A 286 -3.79 -20.37 13.84
N GLU A 287 -4.42 -21.13 12.94
CA GLU A 287 -4.32 -22.59 12.94
C GLU A 287 -2.85 -23.03 12.87
N THR A 288 -2.49 -23.98 13.74
CA THR A 288 -1.11 -24.49 13.84
C THR A 288 -0.70 -25.20 12.56
N ASP A 289 -1.61 -26.03 12.00
CA ASP A 289 -1.41 -26.68 10.72
C ASP A 289 -1.64 -25.65 9.57
N PRO A 290 -0.66 -25.41 8.70
CA PRO A 290 -0.85 -24.55 7.54
C PRO A 290 -2.02 -24.93 6.64
N SER A 291 -2.39 -26.21 6.58
CA SER A 291 -3.51 -26.70 5.74
C SER A 291 -4.88 -26.23 6.26
N GLY A 292 -5.02 -26.00 7.58
CA GLY A 292 -6.25 -25.50 8.21
C GLY A 292 -6.47 -23.99 8.01
N ARG A 293 -5.43 -23.24 7.63
CA ARG A 293 -5.50 -21.79 7.41
C ARG A 293 -6.23 -21.46 6.10
N PRO A 294 -6.72 -20.19 5.92
CA PRO A 294 -7.26 -19.73 4.64
C PRO A 294 -6.30 -20.00 3.47
N GLN A 295 -6.82 -20.36 2.31
CA GLN A 295 -5.99 -20.74 1.16
C GLN A 295 -5.17 -19.58 0.58
N SER A 296 -5.70 -18.37 0.68
CA SER A 296 -5.04 -17.16 0.22
C SER A 296 -5.36 -15.99 1.16
N VAL A 297 -4.58 -14.93 1.05
CA VAL A 297 -4.85 -13.67 1.78
C VAL A 297 -6.14 -13.01 1.29
N LEU A 298 -6.51 -13.21 0.02
CA LEU A 298 -7.79 -12.73 -0.51
C LEU A 298 -8.98 -13.41 0.17
N SER A 299 -8.87 -14.72 0.49
CA SER A 299 -9.88 -15.43 1.28
C SER A 299 -10.02 -14.84 2.70
N VAL A 300 -8.92 -14.34 3.29
CA VAL A 300 -8.97 -13.60 4.57
C VAL A 300 -9.71 -12.28 4.39
N ALA A 301 -9.35 -11.49 3.36
CA ALA A 301 -9.98 -10.20 3.09
C ALA A 301 -11.49 -10.29 2.91
N ALA A 302 -11.93 -11.32 2.25
CA ALA A 302 -13.32 -11.55 1.94
C ALA A 302 -14.13 -12.08 3.13
N ALA A 303 -13.49 -12.81 4.04
CA ALA A 303 -14.11 -13.24 5.28
C ALA A 303 -14.26 -12.09 6.30
N LEU A 304 -13.63 -10.93 6.09
CA LEU A 304 -13.78 -9.75 6.94
C LEU A 304 -15.08 -8.98 6.60
N PRO A 305 -15.70 -8.27 7.56
CA PRO A 305 -16.92 -7.48 7.35
C PRO A 305 -16.80 -6.55 6.13
N GLY A 306 -17.83 -6.50 5.28
CA GLY A 306 -17.83 -5.76 4.02
C GLY A 306 -16.95 -6.37 2.93
N GLY A 307 -16.49 -7.60 3.09
CA GLY A 307 -15.89 -8.42 2.05
C GLY A 307 -16.92 -8.81 0.97
N ASP A 308 -16.42 -9.17 -0.20
CA ASP A 308 -17.23 -9.81 -1.24
C ASP A 308 -17.07 -11.33 -1.14
N PRO A 309 -18.10 -12.07 -0.64
CA PRO A 309 -18.01 -13.52 -0.51
C PRO A 309 -17.81 -14.24 -1.84
N LEU A 310 -18.32 -13.66 -2.94
CA LEU A 310 -18.16 -14.20 -4.28
C LEU A 310 -16.71 -14.10 -4.76
N ALA A 311 -16.12 -12.92 -4.62
CA ALA A 311 -14.70 -12.71 -4.95
C ALA A 311 -13.79 -13.64 -4.12
N ALA A 312 -14.16 -13.93 -2.87
CA ALA A 312 -13.45 -14.86 -2.00
C ALA A 312 -13.48 -16.30 -2.49
N ALA A 313 -14.66 -16.80 -2.79
CA ALA A 313 -14.84 -18.17 -3.26
C ALA A 313 -14.07 -18.37 -4.59
N LEU A 314 -14.16 -17.39 -5.50
CA LEU A 314 -13.42 -17.40 -6.77
C LEU A 314 -11.90 -17.39 -6.55
N ALA A 315 -11.40 -16.55 -5.64
CA ALA A 315 -9.97 -16.49 -5.29
C ALA A 315 -9.46 -17.74 -4.57
N ALA A 316 -10.36 -18.45 -3.89
CA ALA A 316 -10.06 -19.73 -3.27
C ALA A 316 -10.13 -20.92 -4.26
N GLY A 317 -10.56 -20.70 -5.51
CA GLY A 317 -10.81 -21.77 -6.47
C GLY A 317 -12.01 -22.64 -6.10
N GLU A 318 -12.87 -22.17 -5.19
CA GLU A 318 -14.10 -22.84 -4.78
C GLU A 318 -15.23 -22.47 -5.75
N THR A 319 -16.13 -23.40 -6.03
CA THR A 319 -17.35 -23.11 -6.81
C THR A 319 -18.30 -22.31 -5.90
N PRO A 320 -18.63 -21.04 -6.22
CA PRO A 320 -19.51 -20.24 -5.38
C PRO A 320 -20.88 -20.91 -5.22
N SER A 321 -21.46 -20.85 -4.02
CA SER A 321 -22.84 -21.31 -3.84
C SER A 321 -23.82 -20.37 -4.56
N PRO A 322 -24.99 -20.85 -5.01
CA PRO A 322 -26.01 -20.02 -5.61
C PRO A 322 -26.44 -18.83 -4.71
N GLU A 323 -26.39 -19.02 -3.39
CA GLU A 323 -26.69 -17.99 -2.39
C GLU A 323 -25.62 -16.90 -2.39
N MET A 324 -24.33 -17.26 -2.46
CA MET A 324 -23.21 -16.29 -2.55
C MET A 324 -23.29 -15.46 -3.83
N VAL A 325 -23.70 -16.08 -4.95
CA VAL A 325 -23.91 -15.38 -6.23
C VAL A 325 -25.09 -14.42 -6.15
N ALA A 326 -26.17 -14.82 -5.48
CA ALA A 326 -27.35 -14.00 -5.29
C ALA A 326 -27.08 -12.80 -4.38
N ASP A 327 -26.34 -12.99 -3.26
CA ASP A 327 -25.98 -11.92 -2.32
C ASP A 327 -24.98 -10.93 -2.91
N ALA A 328 -24.03 -11.39 -3.73
CA ALA A 328 -23.07 -10.53 -4.42
C ALA A 328 -23.75 -9.61 -5.46
N GLY A 329 -24.84 -10.06 -6.05
CA GLY A 329 -25.67 -9.24 -6.93
C GLY A 329 -26.45 -8.13 -6.20
N GLY A 330 -26.57 -8.20 -4.87
CA GLY A 330 -27.40 -7.27 -4.07
C GLY A 330 -26.65 -6.05 -3.49
N THR A 331 -25.32 -6.05 -3.41
CA THR A 331 -24.58 -5.06 -2.61
C THR A 331 -23.91 -3.91 -3.36
N GLY A 332 -24.04 -3.84 -4.68
CA GLY A 332 -23.39 -2.79 -5.49
C GLY A 332 -24.29 -2.04 -6.45
N GLY A 333 -25.55 -2.42 -6.61
CA GLY A 333 -26.48 -1.77 -7.51
C GLY A 333 -27.09 -0.50 -6.92
N LEU A 334 -27.12 0.60 -7.67
CA LEU A 334 -27.96 1.74 -7.38
C LEU A 334 -29.40 1.26 -7.16
N HIS A 335 -30.05 1.75 -6.11
CA HIS A 335 -31.47 1.44 -5.89
C HIS A 335 -32.25 1.66 -7.19
N PRO A 336 -33.10 0.70 -7.64
CA PRO A 336 -33.73 0.76 -8.97
C PRO A 336 -34.40 2.10 -9.28
N ALA A 337 -35.02 2.76 -8.27
CA ALA A 337 -35.61 4.07 -8.39
C ALA A 337 -34.56 5.18 -8.68
N ILE A 338 -33.37 5.10 -8.11
CA ILE A 338 -32.26 6.06 -8.36
C ILE A 338 -31.69 5.83 -9.75
N GLY A 339 -31.51 4.57 -10.16
CA GLY A 339 -31.09 4.20 -11.52
C GLY A 339 -32.06 4.69 -12.57
N ALA A 340 -33.38 4.50 -12.37
CA ALA A 340 -34.43 4.99 -13.26
C ALA A 340 -34.46 6.52 -13.31
N ALA A 341 -34.29 7.22 -12.19
CA ALA A 341 -34.23 8.67 -12.13
C ALA A 341 -33.01 9.23 -12.90
N LEU A 342 -31.83 8.64 -12.74
CA LEU A 342 -30.63 9.04 -13.50
C LEU A 342 -30.80 8.80 -15.00
N LEU A 343 -31.38 7.67 -15.39
CA LEU A 343 -31.66 7.35 -16.79
C LEU A 343 -32.67 8.35 -17.39
N ALA A 344 -33.70 8.71 -16.62
CA ALA A 344 -34.69 9.73 -17.05
C ALA A 344 -34.03 11.12 -17.22
N ILE A 345 -33.12 11.52 -16.31
CA ILE A 345 -32.37 12.78 -16.43
C ILE A 345 -31.51 12.79 -17.68
N VAL A 346 -30.80 11.70 -17.99
CA VAL A 346 -30.02 11.57 -19.23
C VAL A 346 -30.93 11.63 -20.49
N ALA A 347 -32.04 10.92 -20.46
CA ALA A 347 -33.00 10.93 -21.58
C ALA A 347 -33.58 12.33 -21.81
N VAL A 348 -34.01 13.04 -20.76
CA VAL A 348 -34.50 14.42 -20.84
C VAL A 348 -33.38 15.36 -21.32
N GLY A 349 -32.16 15.19 -20.88
CA GLY A 349 -30.99 15.95 -21.34
C GLY A 349 -30.75 15.78 -22.84
N LEU A 350 -30.78 14.53 -23.32
CA LEU A 350 -30.64 14.24 -24.76
C LEU A 350 -31.78 14.81 -25.60
N ILE A 351 -33.03 14.71 -25.13
CA ILE A 351 -34.20 15.30 -25.81
C ILE A 351 -34.07 16.83 -25.83
N ALA A 352 -33.63 17.45 -24.73
CA ALA A 352 -33.41 18.88 -24.66
C ALA A 352 -32.31 19.32 -25.66
N ILE A 353 -31.17 18.60 -25.69
CA ILE A 353 -30.11 18.88 -26.68
C ILE A 353 -30.62 18.74 -28.11
N ALA A 354 -31.36 17.68 -28.41
CA ALA A 354 -31.95 17.47 -29.75
C ALA A 354 -32.95 18.55 -30.10
N GLY A 355 -33.82 18.96 -29.16
CA GLY A 355 -34.82 19.99 -29.39
C GLY A 355 -34.28 21.44 -29.46
N TYR A 356 -33.12 21.68 -28.81
CA TYR A 356 -32.46 22.99 -28.88
C TYR A 356 -31.40 23.08 -29.97
N ARG A 357 -31.06 21.96 -30.62
CA ARG A 357 -30.02 21.90 -31.66
C ARG A 357 -30.26 22.95 -32.75
N ASP A 358 -31.50 23.06 -33.26
CA ASP A 358 -31.85 24.00 -34.34
C ASP A 358 -31.79 25.49 -33.92
N ARG A 359 -31.71 25.74 -32.58
CA ARG A 359 -31.65 27.10 -32.04
C ARG A 359 -30.23 27.60 -31.82
N PHE A 360 -29.27 26.68 -31.68
CA PHE A 360 -27.86 26.97 -31.40
C PHE A 360 -26.95 26.50 -32.54
N ALA A 361 -27.44 25.72 -33.48
CA ALA A 361 -26.68 25.42 -34.67
C ALA A 361 -26.62 26.69 -35.57
N VAL A 362 -25.41 27.03 -36.00
CA VAL A 362 -25.17 28.20 -36.87
C VAL A 362 -26.07 28.15 -38.14
N GLU A 363 -26.40 26.96 -38.59
CA GLU A 363 -27.32 26.69 -39.70
C GLU A 363 -28.76 27.24 -39.46
N GLY A 364 -29.19 27.29 -38.17
CA GLY A 364 -30.48 27.88 -37.79
C GLY A 364 -30.43 29.41 -37.61
N LEU A 365 -29.26 29.97 -37.36
CA LEU A 365 -29.06 31.42 -37.19
C LEU A 365 -28.80 32.14 -38.51
N VAL A 366 -28.22 31.47 -39.49
CA VAL A 366 -27.96 32.00 -40.84
C VAL A 366 -28.55 31.04 -41.85
N PRO A 367 -29.84 31.23 -42.27
CA PRO A 367 -30.45 30.37 -43.27
C PRO A 367 -29.67 30.49 -44.58
N LEU A 368 -29.20 29.35 -45.09
CA LEU A 368 -28.56 29.30 -46.38
C LEU A 368 -29.55 29.77 -47.45
N PRO A 369 -29.15 30.66 -48.36
CA PRO A 369 -30.06 31.18 -49.45
C PRO A 369 -30.52 30.09 -50.40
N LYS A 370 -29.80 28.96 -50.43
CA LYS A 370 -30.17 27.77 -51.24
C LYS A 370 -29.88 26.49 -50.36
N PRO A 371 -30.71 25.44 -50.53
CA PRO A 371 -30.45 24.17 -49.84
C PRO A 371 -29.13 23.55 -50.35
N PRO A 372 -28.43 22.75 -49.53
CA PRO A 372 -27.11 22.17 -49.85
C PRO A 372 -27.09 21.42 -51.20
N GLU A 373 -28.17 20.73 -51.53
CA GLU A 373 -28.32 20.00 -52.80
C GLU A 373 -28.30 20.93 -54.00
N ALA A 374 -28.89 22.11 -53.91
CA ALA A 374 -28.89 23.11 -55.01
C ALA A 374 -27.49 23.74 -55.17
N LEU A 375 -26.73 23.91 -54.05
CA LEU A 375 -25.35 24.40 -54.11
C LEU A 375 -24.39 23.38 -54.74
N VAL A 376 -24.62 22.07 -54.55
CA VAL A 376 -23.85 21.00 -55.19
C VAL A 376 -24.07 20.99 -56.71
N VAL A 377 -25.33 21.23 -57.19
CA VAL A 377 -25.65 21.32 -58.61
C VAL A 377 -24.95 22.54 -59.23
N GLU A 378 -25.00 23.68 -58.58
CA GLU A 378 -24.37 24.93 -59.04
C GLU A 378 -22.83 24.81 -59.07
N ALA A 379 -22.24 24.12 -58.07
CA ALA A 379 -20.82 23.84 -58.06
C ALA A 379 -20.38 22.93 -59.23
N ARG A 380 -21.22 21.95 -59.63
CA ARG A 380 -20.96 21.12 -60.83
C ARG A 380 -21.02 21.94 -62.13
N GLU A 381 -22.02 22.82 -62.29
CA GLU A 381 -22.06 23.71 -63.42
C GLU A 381 -20.83 24.62 -63.57
N ILE A 382 -20.30 25.11 -62.38
CA ILE A 382 -19.09 25.92 -62.38
C ILE A 382 -17.85 25.07 -62.77
N LEU A 383 -17.76 23.81 -62.36
CA LEU A 383 -16.70 22.92 -62.75
C LEU A 383 -16.75 22.57 -64.24
N GLU A 384 -17.91 22.35 -64.79
CA GLU A 384 -18.11 22.15 -66.25
C GLU A 384 -17.68 23.39 -67.06
N ILE A 385 -18.05 24.59 -66.63
CA ILE A 385 -17.66 25.86 -67.29
C ILE A 385 -16.13 26.06 -67.19
N ALA A 386 -15.51 25.60 -66.10
CA ALA A 386 -14.05 25.63 -65.91
C ALA A 386 -13.26 24.55 -66.69
N GLY A 387 -13.98 23.70 -67.49
CA GLY A 387 -13.34 22.65 -68.28
C GLY A 387 -12.82 21.46 -67.50
N LEU A 388 -13.29 21.27 -66.27
CA LEU A 388 -12.98 20.15 -65.41
C LEU A 388 -14.07 19.06 -65.56
N GLU A 389 -14.14 18.48 -66.77
CA GLU A 389 -15.03 17.33 -67.06
C GLU A 389 -14.35 16.04 -66.58
N GLY A 390 -14.92 15.46 -65.53
CA GLY A 390 -14.52 14.13 -65.04
C GLY A 390 -15.56 13.62 -64.06
N ASP A 391 -15.98 12.35 -64.22
CA ASP A 391 -16.74 11.67 -63.17
C ASP A 391 -15.93 11.67 -61.89
N SER A 392 -16.39 12.40 -60.89
CA SER A 392 -15.75 12.36 -59.56
C SER A 392 -15.93 10.96 -58.96
N VAL A 393 -14.81 10.28 -58.71
CA VAL A 393 -14.80 8.93 -58.12
C VAL A 393 -15.31 8.97 -56.69
N ASP A 394 -15.21 10.14 -56.03
CA ASP A 394 -15.74 10.38 -54.68
C ASP A 394 -16.11 11.86 -54.52
N SER A 395 -17.19 12.16 -53.83
CA SER A 395 -17.64 13.52 -53.53
C SER A 395 -18.01 13.63 -52.05
N ALA A 396 -17.40 14.57 -51.34
CA ALA A 396 -17.76 14.94 -49.99
C ALA A 396 -18.10 16.45 -49.96
N HIS A 397 -19.14 16.80 -49.23
CA HIS A 397 -19.46 18.19 -48.94
C HIS A 397 -19.60 18.38 -47.43
N GLY A 398 -19.19 19.53 -46.97
CA GLY A 398 -19.26 19.90 -45.55
C GLY A 398 -19.25 21.41 -45.43
N PHE A 399 -19.64 21.88 -44.25
CA PHE A 399 -19.51 23.27 -43.88
C PHE A 399 -18.28 23.43 -43.01
N ASP A 400 -17.44 24.39 -43.38
CA ASP A 400 -16.29 24.79 -42.56
C ASP A 400 -16.58 26.19 -41.99
N TYR A 401 -16.06 26.45 -40.78
CA TYR A 401 -16.25 27.72 -40.10
C TYR A 401 -15.00 28.55 -40.26
N ASP A 402 -15.13 29.73 -40.91
CA ASP A 402 -14.06 30.70 -40.95
C ASP A 402 -14.09 31.56 -39.68
N TYR A 403 -13.33 31.14 -38.69
CA TYR A 403 -13.20 31.84 -37.41
C TYR A 403 -12.64 33.28 -37.55
N SER A 404 -11.92 33.58 -38.61
CA SER A 404 -11.38 34.93 -38.86
C SER A 404 -12.47 35.92 -39.20
N GLN A 405 -13.53 35.48 -39.86
CA GLN A 405 -14.72 36.30 -40.13
C GLN A 405 -15.59 36.49 -38.88
N LEU A 406 -15.68 35.52 -38.03
CA LEU A 406 -16.37 35.64 -36.74
C LEU A 406 -15.69 36.65 -35.81
N GLU A 407 -14.35 36.58 -35.68
CA GLU A 407 -13.58 37.59 -34.92
C GLU A 407 -13.74 39.00 -35.50
N TYR A 408 -13.81 39.15 -36.83
CA TYR A 408 -14.04 40.45 -37.48
C TYR A 408 -15.44 41.00 -37.20
N LEU A 409 -16.46 40.15 -37.15
CA LEU A 409 -17.84 40.57 -36.85
C LEU A 409 -18.00 40.91 -35.35
N GLU A 410 -17.38 40.15 -34.45
CA GLU A 410 -17.34 40.45 -33.01
C GLU A 410 -16.62 41.78 -32.73
N ALA A 411 -15.54 42.08 -33.47
CA ALA A 411 -14.81 43.35 -33.35
C ALA A 411 -15.54 44.59 -33.83
N GLN A 412 -16.65 44.41 -34.60
CA GLN A 412 -17.47 45.51 -35.11
C GLN A 412 -18.74 45.76 -34.30
N GLU A 413 -19.01 45.03 -33.19
CA GLU A 413 -20.22 45.20 -32.35
C GLU A 413 -21.52 45.13 -33.16
N LEU A 414 -21.64 44.26 -34.18
CA LEU A 414 -22.86 43.99 -34.97
C LEU A 414 -23.48 42.67 -34.55
#